data_d21d408b6f1f52feb8bf27022869589f
#
_entry.id   d21d408b6f1f52feb8bf27022869589f
#
_cell.length_a   1.000
_cell.length_b   1.000
_cell.length_c   1.000
_cell.angle_alpha   90.00
_cell.angle_beta   90.00
_cell.angle_gamma   90.00
#
_symmetry.space_group_name_H-M   'P 1'
#
loop_
_entity.id
_entity.type
_entity.pdbx_description
1 polymer ?
#
loop_
_entity_poly.entity_id
_entity_poly.type
_entity_poly.pdbx_seq_one_letter_code
_entity_poly.pdbx_strand_id
1 'polypeptide(L)'
;MAFLLGCEKVRVDFPTKEVFSEVSLGVDEGDRVGIVGRNGDGKSTLLNLLAGTLEPDEGRVLRNGAVRVGVLGQADSLDPAATVGQAVVGDLPEYEWAGDARIRDIIAGLAGDIPWDAQVGTLSGGQRRRVDLVRLLIGDWDVLALDEPTNHLDVRAITWLADHLK
;
A
#
# COMPACT_ATOMS: atom_id res chain seq x y z
N MET A 1 -12.01 -19.79 5.21
CA MET A 1 -11.22 -18.54 5.20
C MET A 1 -10.08 -18.73 6.15
N ALA A 2 -8.86 -18.46 5.71
CA ALA A 2 -7.69 -18.62 6.54
C ALA A 2 -7.32 -17.26 7.17
N PHE A 3 -7.01 -17.26 8.47
CA PHE A 3 -6.50 -16.09 9.17
C PHE A 3 -5.16 -15.68 8.57
N LEU A 4 -4.99 -14.43 8.21
CA LEU A 4 -3.76 -13.87 7.63
C LEU A 4 -2.96 -13.10 8.66
N LEU A 5 -3.54 -12.05 9.23
CA LEU A 5 -2.91 -11.22 10.23
C LEU A 5 -3.93 -10.51 11.12
N GLY A 6 -3.46 -9.98 12.24
CA GLY A 6 -4.30 -9.22 13.14
C GLY A 6 -3.55 -8.66 14.33
N CYS A 7 -4.26 -8.07 15.25
CA CYS A 7 -3.73 -7.61 16.52
C CYS A 7 -4.70 -7.90 17.66
N GLU A 8 -4.17 -8.10 18.85
CA GLU A 8 -4.94 -8.33 20.07
C GLU A 8 -4.55 -7.33 21.15
N LYS A 9 -5.55 -6.58 21.63
CA LYS A 9 -5.43 -5.62 22.74
C LYS A 9 -4.22 -4.71 22.61
N VAL A 10 -3.91 -4.28 21.38
CA VAL A 10 -2.77 -3.41 21.16
C VAL A 10 -3.03 -2.01 21.68
N ARG A 11 -2.00 -1.45 22.31
CA ARG A 11 -1.90 -0.07 22.75
C ARG A 11 -0.71 0.58 22.10
N VAL A 12 -0.87 1.83 21.73
CA VAL A 12 0.22 2.68 21.25
C VAL A 12 0.11 4.05 21.87
N ASP A 13 1.20 4.44 22.53
CA ASP A 13 1.37 5.75 23.14
C ASP A 13 2.50 6.50 22.43
N PHE A 14 2.25 7.73 22.01
CA PHE A 14 3.31 8.67 21.70
C PHE A 14 3.52 9.62 22.89
N PRO A 15 4.70 10.26 23.02
CA PRO A 15 5.05 11.06 24.21
C PRO A 15 4.02 12.13 24.63
N THR A 16 3.18 12.56 23.69
CA THR A 16 2.19 13.62 23.89
C THR A 16 0.75 13.15 23.79
N LYS A 17 0.50 11.89 23.36
CA LYS A 17 -0.87 11.42 23.10
C LYS A 17 -0.92 9.89 23.07
N GLU A 18 -1.85 9.31 23.85
CA GLU A 18 -2.33 7.95 23.58
C GLU A 18 -3.04 7.92 22.22
N VAL A 19 -2.61 7.05 21.33
CA VAL A 19 -3.20 6.96 19.98
C VAL A 19 -4.43 6.06 20.02
N PHE A 20 -4.29 4.88 20.62
CA PHE A 20 -5.40 3.98 20.90
C PHE A 20 -5.02 2.95 21.99
N SER A 21 -6.02 2.42 22.65
CA SER A 21 -5.90 1.38 23.65
C SER A 21 -6.81 0.20 23.35
N GLU A 22 -6.34 -1.00 23.65
CA GLU A 22 -7.10 -2.27 23.56
C GLU A 22 -7.74 -2.54 22.19
N VAL A 23 -7.12 -2.11 21.10
CA VAL A 23 -7.62 -2.41 19.75
C VAL A 23 -7.34 -3.86 19.42
N SER A 24 -8.36 -4.56 18.96
CA SER A 24 -8.27 -5.92 18.43
C SER A 24 -8.91 -5.98 17.05
N LEU A 25 -8.22 -6.57 16.10
CA LEU A 25 -8.65 -6.71 14.71
C LEU A 25 -8.06 -8.00 14.13
N GLY A 26 -8.87 -8.74 13.38
CA GLY A 26 -8.42 -9.86 12.56
C GLY A 26 -8.71 -9.59 11.09
N VAL A 27 -7.84 -10.09 10.22
CA VAL A 27 -7.99 -10.05 8.76
C VAL A 27 -7.82 -11.47 8.23
N ASP A 28 -8.87 -11.96 7.60
CA ASP A 28 -8.90 -13.27 6.97
C ASP A 28 -8.76 -13.15 5.45
N GLU A 29 -8.45 -14.27 4.81
CA GLU A 29 -8.39 -14.34 3.35
C GLU A 29 -9.71 -13.91 2.70
N GLY A 30 -9.63 -12.97 1.77
CA GLY A 30 -10.77 -12.40 1.04
C GLY A 30 -11.45 -11.22 1.74
N ASP A 31 -11.00 -10.84 2.94
CA ASP A 31 -11.55 -9.68 3.64
C ASP A 31 -11.22 -8.36 2.94
N ARG A 32 -12.16 -7.43 3.03
CA ARG A 32 -11.97 -6.02 2.66
C ARG A 32 -12.34 -5.14 3.82
N VAL A 33 -11.32 -4.63 4.51
CA VAL A 33 -11.47 -3.88 5.75
C VAL A 33 -11.24 -2.39 5.49
N GLY A 34 -12.24 -1.56 5.77
CA GLY A 34 -12.10 -0.10 5.75
C GLY A 34 -11.86 0.45 7.16
N ILE A 35 -10.77 1.19 7.34
CA ILE A 35 -10.46 1.88 8.58
C ILE A 35 -10.89 3.34 8.46
N VAL A 36 -11.85 3.75 9.27
CA VAL A 36 -12.45 5.08 9.23
C VAL A 36 -12.13 5.84 10.52
N GLY A 37 -11.81 7.11 10.41
CA GLY A 37 -11.53 7.99 11.53
C GLY A 37 -11.04 9.35 11.06
N ARG A 38 -10.96 10.30 12.00
CA ARG A 38 -10.42 11.64 11.72
C ARG A 38 -8.89 11.57 11.49
N ASN A 39 -8.34 12.62 10.88
CA ASN A 39 -6.89 12.76 10.81
C ASN A 39 -6.31 12.85 12.23
N GLY A 40 -5.27 12.04 12.48
CA GLY A 40 -4.65 11.93 13.80
C GLY A 40 -5.28 10.89 14.75
N ASP A 41 -6.29 10.13 14.32
CA ASP A 41 -6.91 9.07 15.12
C ASP A 41 -6.11 7.76 15.12
N GLY A 42 -4.95 7.72 14.45
CA GLY A 42 -4.07 6.55 14.49
C GLY A 42 -4.27 5.53 13.37
N LYS A 43 -4.99 5.87 12.29
CA LYS A 43 -5.19 4.95 11.13
C LYS A 43 -3.87 4.45 10.55
N SER A 44 -2.96 5.36 10.23
CA SER A 44 -1.62 5.01 9.72
C SER A 44 -0.81 4.22 10.74
N THR A 45 -0.96 4.53 12.03
CA THR A 45 -0.30 3.80 13.11
C THR A 45 -0.78 2.35 13.17
N LEU A 46 -2.08 2.12 13.04
CA LEU A 46 -2.66 0.77 12.98
C LEU A 46 -2.17 0.00 11.76
N LEU A 47 -2.13 0.63 10.58
CA LEU A 47 -1.59 0.00 9.38
C LEU A 47 -0.10 -0.37 9.55
N ASN A 48 0.70 0.49 10.15
CA ASN A 48 2.11 0.23 10.42
C ASN A 48 2.32 -0.92 11.44
N LEU A 49 1.46 -1.02 12.44
CA LEU A 49 1.45 -2.17 13.36
C LEU A 49 1.16 -3.48 12.62
N LEU A 50 0.09 -3.50 11.83
CA LEU A 50 -0.30 -4.69 11.05
C LEU A 50 0.78 -5.07 10.02
N ALA A 51 1.42 -4.07 9.42
CA ALA A 51 2.54 -4.27 8.50
C ALA A 51 3.83 -4.77 9.18
N GLY A 52 3.93 -4.61 10.50
CA GLY A 52 5.11 -4.99 11.28
C GLY A 52 6.25 -3.99 11.22
N THR A 53 5.98 -2.74 10.81
CA THR A 53 6.94 -1.62 10.80
C THR A 53 6.94 -0.84 12.11
N LEU A 54 5.95 -1.07 12.96
CA LEU A 54 5.82 -0.50 14.30
C LEU A 54 5.48 -1.62 15.28
N GLU A 55 6.08 -1.57 16.47
CA GLU A 55 5.74 -2.46 17.58
C GLU A 55 4.75 -1.78 18.53
N PRO A 56 3.78 -2.51 19.11
CA PRO A 56 2.88 -1.94 20.10
C PRO A 56 3.56 -1.81 21.46
N ASP A 57 3.13 -0.86 22.29
CA ASP A 57 3.56 -0.72 23.68
C ASP A 57 2.97 -1.83 24.57
N GLU A 58 1.73 -2.24 24.26
CA GLU A 58 1.04 -3.36 24.90
C GLU A 58 0.26 -4.16 23.86
N GLY A 59 -0.07 -5.39 24.21
CA GLY A 59 -0.76 -6.32 23.30
C GLY A 59 0.20 -7.01 22.33
N ARG A 60 -0.33 -7.57 21.27
CA ARG A 60 0.48 -8.28 20.28
C ARG A 60 -0.09 -8.21 18.87
N VAL A 61 0.79 -8.25 17.91
CA VAL A 61 0.45 -8.44 16.49
C VAL A 61 0.61 -9.92 16.15
N LEU A 62 -0.40 -10.47 15.50
CA LEU A 62 -0.45 -11.86 15.07
C LEU A 62 -0.31 -11.91 13.55
N ARG A 63 0.54 -12.80 13.06
CA ARG A 63 0.73 -13.00 11.63
C ARG A 63 0.84 -14.49 11.35
N ASN A 64 0.08 -14.96 10.38
CA ASN A 64 0.16 -16.36 9.97
C ASN A 64 1.37 -16.57 9.04
N GLY A 65 2.31 -17.42 9.50
CA GLY A 65 3.42 -17.89 8.67
C GLY A 65 4.15 -16.80 7.88
N ALA A 66 4.27 -17.03 6.58
CA ALA A 66 5.00 -16.15 5.64
C ALA A 66 4.10 -15.14 4.92
N VAL A 67 3.02 -14.67 5.53
CA VAL A 67 2.13 -13.67 4.95
C VAL A 67 2.90 -12.43 4.50
N ARG A 68 2.80 -12.11 3.22
CA ARG A 68 3.44 -10.94 2.59
C ARG A 68 2.46 -9.78 2.60
N VAL A 69 2.88 -8.68 3.22
CA VAL A 69 2.08 -7.46 3.33
C VAL A 69 2.68 -6.37 2.47
N GLY A 70 1.94 -5.93 1.46
CA GLY A 70 2.28 -4.74 0.68
C GLY A 70 1.69 -3.50 1.34
N VAL A 71 2.48 -2.45 1.49
CA VAL A 71 2.06 -1.21 2.15
C VAL A 71 2.22 -0.01 1.24
N LEU A 72 1.13 0.73 1.05
CA LEU A 72 1.16 2.09 0.51
C LEU A 72 1.10 3.07 1.67
N GLY A 73 2.25 3.62 2.05
CA GLY A 73 2.34 4.63 3.11
C GLY A 73 1.96 6.03 2.64
N GLN A 74 2.08 7.02 3.52
CA GLN A 74 1.79 8.43 3.20
C GLN A 74 2.86 9.07 2.31
N ALA A 75 4.12 8.68 2.48
CA ALA A 75 5.24 9.11 1.63
C ALA A 75 5.65 7.97 0.69
N ASP A 76 6.02 8.31 -0.54
CA ASP A 76 6.62 7.33 -1.46
C ASP A 76 8.07 7.02 -1.05
N SER A 77 8.51 5.82 -1.40
CA SER A 77 9.88 5.33 -1.20
C SER A 77 10.63 5.15 -2.52
N LEU A 78 10.18 5.83 -3.57
CA LEU A 78 10.76 5.70 -4.90
C LEU A 78 12.12 6.40 -4.96
N ASP A 79 13.08 5.78 -5.66
CA ASP A 79 14.36 6.41 -5.96
C ASP A 79 14.16 7.52 -7.01
N PRO A 80 14.47 8.79 -6.69
CA PRO A 80 14.32 9.90 -7.63
C PRO A 80 15.18 9.77 -8.89
N ALA A 81 16.29 9.04 -8.82
CA ALA A 81 17.21 8.83 -9.92
C ALA A 81 16.77 7.71 -10.88
N ALA A 82 15.90 6.82 -10.41
CA ALA A 82 15.35 5.74 -11.23
C ALA A 82 14.40 6.26 -12.30
N THR A 83 14.29 5.54 -13.42
CA THR A 83 13.20 5.75 -14.38
C THR A 83 11.88 5.18 -13.83
N VAL A 84 10.76 5.59 -14.40
CA VAL A 84 9.44 5.03 -14.07
C VAL A 84 9.44 3.52 -14.26
N GLY A 85 9.98 3.05 -15.39
CA GLY A 85 10.10 1.62 -15.66
C GLY A 85 10.90 0.88 -14.59
N GLN A 86 12.06 1.40 -14.21
CA GLN A 86 12.88 0.82 -13.14
C GLN A 86 12.16 0.82 -11.79
N ALA A 87 11.45 1.89 -11.47
CA ALA A 87 10.69 1.99 -10.22
C ALA A 87 9.52 0.98 -10.16
N VAL A 88 8.87 0.72 -11.28
CA VAL A 88 7.67 -0.14 -11.37
C VAL A 88 8.04 -1.62 -11.45
N VAL A 89 8.88 -2.00 -12.41
CA VAL A 89 9.17 -3.41 -12.69
C VAL A 89 10.58 -3.86 -12.25
N GLY A 90 11.42 -2.92 -11.79
CA GLY A 90 12.77 -3.23 -11.36
C GLY A 90 13.58 -3.89 -12.48
N ASP A 91 14.18 -5.01 -12.14
CA ASP A 91 15.00 -5.82 -13.06
C ASP A 91 14.21 -6.92 -13.80
N LEU A 92 12.86 -6.90 -13.70
CA LEU A 92 12.03 -7.86 -14.44
C LEU A 92 12.24 -7.68 -15.94
N PRO A 93 12.57 -8.76 -16.67
CA PRO A 93 12.73 -8.67 -18.11
C PRO A 93 11.41 -8.31 -18.80
N GLU A 94 11.52 -7.59 -19.92
CA GLU A 94 10.36 -7.07 -20.64
C GLU A 94 9.34 -8.15 -21.01
N TYR A 95 9.79 -9.32 -21.41
CA TYR A 95 8.90 -10.42 -21.79
C TYR A 95 8.07 -10.96 -20.63
N GLU A 96 8.52 -10.80 -19.38
CA GLU A 96 7.76 -11.21 -18.21
C GLU A 96 6.65 -10.20 -17.88
N TRP A 97 6.99 -8.92 -17.68
CA TRP A 97 6.00 -7.94 -17.30
C TRP A 97 5.09 -7.52 -18.47
N ALA A 98 5.62 -7.39 -19.70
CA ALA A 98 4.80 -7.06 -20.85
C ALA A 98 3.96 -8.26 -21.35
N GLY A 99 4.34 -9.47 -21.01
CA GLY A 99 3.54 -10.68 -21.25
C GLY A 99 2.34 -10.83 -20.30
N ASP A 100 2.41 -10.27 -19.10
CA ASP A 100 1.35 -10.38 -18.11
C ASP A 100 0.25 -9.34 -18.35
N ALA A 101 -0.97 -9.82 -18.65
CA ALA A 101 -2.13 -8.97 -18.90
C ALA A 101 -2.53 -8.15 -17.67
N ARG A 102 -2.38 -8.71 -16.46
CA ARG A 102 -2.65 -8.02 -15.18
C ARG A 102 -1.73 -6.82 -14.99
N ILE A 103 -0.44 -7.02 -15.20
CA ILE A 103 0.57 -5.94 -15.07
C ILE A 103 0.30 -4.83 -16.08
N ARG A 104 0.04 -5.19 -17.35
CA ARG A 104 -0.29 -4.20 -18.38
C ARG A 104 -1.54 -3.38 -18.05
N ASP A 105 -2.58 -4.02 -17.53
CA ASP A 105 -3.83 -3.34 -17.14
C ASP A 105 -3.60 -2.34 -16.00
N ILE A 106 -2.82 -2.73 -14.98
CA ILE A 106 -2.47 -1.86 -13.86
C ILE A 106 -1.67 -0.63 -14.36
N ILE A 107 -0.65 -0.85 -15.20
CA ILE A 107 0.16 0.24 -15.76
C ILE A 107 -0.73 1.18 -16.59
N ALA A 108 -1.53 0.64 -17.49
CA ALA A 108 -2.43 1.44 -18.34
C ALA A 108 -3.46 2.22 -17.54
N GLY A 109 -4.01 1.62 -16.48
CA GLY A 109 -5.05 2.24 -15.65
C GLY A 109 -4.56 3.39 -14.78
N LEU A 110 -3.33 3.31 -14.27
CA LEU A 110 -2.79 4.26 -13.32
C LEU A 110 -1.65 5.14 -13.85
N ALA A 111 -0.84 4.65 -14.79
CA ALA A 111 0.37 5.31 -15.25
C ALA A 111 0.50 5.39 -16.78
N GLY A 112 -0.56 5.12 -17.54
CA GLY A 112 -0.51 5.08 -19.01
C GLY A 112 -0.15 6.41 -19.69
N ASP A 113 -0.32 7.53 -18.99
CA ASP A 113 0.05 8.89 -19.43
C ASP A 113 1.45 9.33 -18.96
N ILE A 114 2.13 8.52 -18.16
CA ILE A 114 3.46 8.84 -17.60
C ILE A 114 4.53 8.20 -18.49
N PRO A 115 5.50 8.99 -19.02
CA PRO A 115 6.57 8.44 -19.84
C PRO A 115 7.39 7.39 -19.06
N TRP A 116 7.58 6.23 -19.67
CA TRP A 116 8.23 5.08 -19.04
C TRP A 116 9.72 5.31 -18.72
N ASP A 117 10.37 6.15 -19.51
CA ASP A 117 11.77 6.55 -19.39
C ASP A 117 11.99 7.84 -18.59
N ALA A 118 10.91 8.51 -18.14
CA ALA A 118 11.03 9.69 -17.29
C ALA A 118 11.65 9.32 -15.93
N GLN A 119 12.50 10.20 -15.41
CA GLN A 119 13.03 10.04 -14.05
C GLN A 119 11.97 10.35 -13.01
N VAL A 120 11.86 9.51 -12.00
CA VAL A 120 10.89 9.66 -10.90
C VAL A 120 10.99 11.04 -10.23
N GLY A 121 12.21 11.57 -10.06
CA GLY A 121 12.44 12.88 -9.46
C GLY A 121 11.85 14.05 -10.24
N THR A 122 11.54 13.89 -11.53
CA THR A 122 10.92 14.93 -12.37
C THR A 122 9.40 14.89 -12.35
N LEU A 123 8.79 13.87 -11.78
CA LEU A 123 7.35 13.69 -11.73
C LEU A 123 6.69 14.62 -10.71
N SER A 124 5.43 15.00 -10.97
CA SER A 124 4.59 15.63 -9.95
C SER A 124 4.30 14.67 -8.79
N GLY A 125 3.89 15.21 -7.64
CA GLY A 125 3.51 14.40 -6.48
C GLY A 125 2.41 13.38 -6.81
N GLY A 126 1.40 13.78 -7.59
CA GLY A 126 0.34 12.88 -8.03
C GLY A 126 0.82 11.78 -8.99
N GLN A 127 1.73 12.10 -9.90
CA GLN A 127 2.35 11.11 -10.79
C GLN A 127 3.20 10.12 -9.99
N ARG A 128 4.03 10.59 -9.06
CA ARG A 128 4.82 9.73 -8.17
C ARG A 128 3.93 8.80 -7.35
N ARG A 129 2.82 9.32 -6.81
CA ARG A 129 1.84 8.51 -6.07
C ARG A 129 1.25 7.40 -6.93
N ARG A 130 0.91 7.70 -8.19
CA ARG A 130 0.42 6.70 -9.14
C ARG A 130 1.48 5.64 -9.49
N VAL A 131 2.71 6.04 -9.68
CA VAL A 131 3.84 5.10 -9.93
C VAL A 131 4.08 4.18 -8.72
N ASP A 132 4.04 4.71 -7.50
CA ASP A 132 4.20 3.92 -6.28
C ASP A 132 3.05 2.92 -6.09
N LEU A 133 1.83 3.34 -6.40
CA LEU A 133 0.66 2.47 -6.37
C LEU A 133 0.74 1.36 -7.44
N VAL A 134 1.19 1.66 -8.66
CA VAL A 134 1.43 0.65 -9.70
C VAL A 134 2.47 -0.37 -9.22
N ARG A 135 3.61 0.09 -8.72
CA ARG A 135 4.66 -0.78 -8.18
C ARG A 135 4.12 -1.73 -7.10
N LEU A 136 3.28 -1.22 -6.21
CA LEU A 136 2.67 -2.02 -5.17
C LEU A 136 1.69 -3.05 -5.75
N LEU A 137 0.77 -2.62 -6.63
CA LEU A 137 -0.30 -3.49 -7.15
C LEU A 137 0.20 -4.62 -8.06
N ILE A 138 1.34 -4.44 -8.74
CA ILE A 138 1.94 -5.52 -9.54
C ILE A 138 2.64 -6.57 -8.69
N GLY A 139 2.95 -6.25 -7.43
CA GLY A 139 3.55 -7.19 -6.49
C GLY A 139 2.60 -8.35 -6.17
N ASP A 140 3.18 -9.38 -5.59
CA ASP A 140 2.46 -10.58 -5.16
C ASP A 140 2.33 -10.55 -3.63
N TRP A 141 1.20 -10.04 -3.15
CA TRP A 141 0.90 -9.82 -1.74
C TRP A 141 -0.30 -10.64 -1.29
N ASP A 142 -0.24 -11.13 -0.06
CA ASP A 142 -1.37 -11.79 0.60
C ASP A 142 -2.31 -10.76 1.23
N VAL A 143 -1.75 -9.61 1.65
CA VAL A 143 -2.49 -8.48 2.20
C VAL A 143 -1.98 -7.16 1.61
N LEU A 144 -2.88 -6.28 1.20
CA LEU A 144 -2.58 -4.90 0.82
C LEU A 144 -3.08 -3.95 1.91
N ALA A 145 -2.17 -3.17 2.48
CA ALA A 145 -2.46 -2.10 3.42
C ALA A 145 -2.28 -0.74 2.73
N LEU A 146 -3.40 -0.06 2.46
CA LEU A 146 -3.42 1.19 1.71
C LEU A 146 -3.78 2.36 2.63
N ASP A 147 -2.83 3.27 2.86
CA ASP A 147 -3.07 4.50 3.62
C ASP A 147 -3.45 5.64 2.68
N GLU A 148 -4.72 6.06 2.75
CA GLU A 148 -5.28 7.13 1.92
C GLU A 148 -4.91 7.00 0.43
N PRO A 149 -5.23 5.84 -0.21
CA PRO A 149 -4.74 5.54 -1.56
C PRO A 149 -5.26 6.47 -2.64
N THR A 150 -6.34 7.21 -2.38
CA THR A 150 -6.95 8.14 -3.33
C THR A 150 -6.36 9.55 -3.27
N ASN A 151 -5.55 9.86 -2.28
CA ASN A 151 -4.91 11.17 -2.16
C ASN A 151 -4.01 11.44 -3.37
N HIS A 152 -4.15 12.61 -3.93
CA HIS A 152 -3.44 13.07 -5.14
C HIS A 152 -3.75 12.28 -6.43
N LEU A 153 -4.80 11.46 -6.43
CA LEU A 153 -5.30 10.80 -7.63
C LEU A 153 -6.42 11.62 -8.28
N ASP A 154 -6.45 11.60 -9.61
CA ASP A 154 -7.60 12.13 -10.35
C ASP A 154 -8.79 11.17 -10.33
N VAL A 155 -9.96 11.65 -10.80
CA VAL A 155 -11.21 10.85 -10.77
C VAL A 155 -11.07 9.55 -11.57
N ARG A 156 -10.33 9.55 -12.67
CA ARG A 156 -10.13 8.34 -13.49
C ARG A 156 -9.33 7.28 -12.74
N ALA A 157 -8.22 7.68 -12.13
CA ALA A 157 -7.39 6.79 -11.32
C ALA A 157 -8.15 6.25 -10.10
N ILE A 158 -8.95 7.09 -9.43
CA ILE A 158 -9.80 6.67 -8.30
C ILE A 158 -10.82 5.62 -8.76
N THR A 159 -11.51 5.87 -9.87
CA THR A 159 -12.52 4.94 -10.40
C THR A 159 -11.89 3.62 -10.79
N TRP A 160 -10.76 3.66 -11.51
CA TRP A 160 -10.03 2.46 -11.89
C TRP A 160 -9.58 1.66 -10.66
N LEU A 161 -9.00 2.32 -9.66
CA LEU A 161 -8.56 1.67 -8.42
C LEU A 161 -9.73 1.02 -7.67
N ALA A 162 -10.85 1.72 -7.54
CA ALA A 162 -12.05 1.20 -6.89
C ALA A 162 -12.59 -0.05 -7.57
N ASP A 163 -12.53 -0.10 -8.92
CA ASP A 163 -12.94 -1.28 -9.68
C ASP A 163 -11.93 -2.43 -9.58
N HIS A 164 -10.65 -2.10 -9.52
CA HIS A 164 -9.57 -3.10 -9.40
C HIS A 164 -9.55 -3.80 -8.02
N LEU A 165 -9.96 -3.09 -6.97
CA LEU A 165 -9.99 -3.62 -5.59
C LEU A 165 -11.29 -4.37 -5.23
N LYS A 166 -12.25 -4.50 -6.16
CA LYS A 166 -13.48 -5.31 -5.98
C LYS A 166 -13.18 -6.79 -6.12
#